data_d229838304e2a128576e4dfc48ca21a8
#
_entry.id   d229838304e2a128576e4dfc48ca21a8
#
_cell.length_a   1.000
_cell.length_b   1.000
_cell.length_c   1.000
_cell.angle_alpha   90.00
_cell.angle_beta   90.00
_cell.angle_gamma   90.00
#
_symmetry.space_group_name_H-M   'P 1'
#
loop_
_entity.id
_entity.type
_entity.pdbx_description
1 polymer ?
#
loop_
_entity_poly.entity_id
_entity_poly.type
_entity_poly.pdbx_seq_one_letter_code
_entity_poly.pdbx_strand_id
1 'polypeptide(L)'
;MGGQSETPAKPPAKPPAETPAEMFAALPDDRLLAEFSLWSADLVRMADDVARVDDFVDIYHADVADGHFSPAMLLFPDLIAQLRPLTGKPIHVHLMVADGALADQIDQFAEAGADIISIHAENGDPETALDQISARGVAAGMVLQLHTPVASAARWLDRLSMLTLLGTRMGIKGVGLDPAAEPRLAEARRMIDAHIEGDETTRIRLAADGGIREHTVPGLRRSGADTIVMGSLAFGADDLADRMAWVHAQPGPA
;
A
#
# COMPACT_ATOMS: atom_id res chain seq x y z
N MET A 1 -15.55 -48.18 -13.91
CA MET A 1 -15.50 -46.87 -14.60
C MET A 1 -14.71 -45.94 -13.73
N GLY A 2 -13.43 -45.74 -14.10
CA GLY A 2 -12.55 -44.88 -13.32
C GLY A 2 -12.66 -43.43 -13.81
N GLY A 3 -13.18 -42.55 -12.95
CA GLY A 3 -13.13 -41.10 -13.18
C GLY A 3 -11.70 -40.61 -12.99
N GLN A 4 -11.06 -40.13 -14.05
CA GLN A 4 -9.81 -39.39 -13.92
C GLN A 4 -10.14 -38.01 -13.35
N SER A 5 -9.62 -37.72 -12.16
CA SER A 5 -9.64 -36.38 -11.61
C SER A 5 -8.65 -35.53 -12.41
N GLU A 6 -9.15 -34.65 -13.24
CA GLU A 6 -8.31 -33.62 -13.86
C GLU A 6 -7.74 -32.71 -12.76
N THR A 7 -6.43 -32.73 -12.63
CA THR A 7 -5.72 -31.75 -11.79
C THR A 7 -5.90 -30.37 -12.45
N PRO A 8 -6.35 -29.34 -11.72
CA PRO A 8 -6.49 -28.02 -12.29
C PRO A 8 -5.15 -27.53 -12.83
N ALA A 9 -5.18 -26.94 -14.02
CA ALA A 9 -4.00 -26.42 -14.70
C ALA A 9 -3.33 -25.38 -13.79
N LYS A 10 -2.00 -25.53 -13.63
CA LYS A 10 -1.16 -24.55 -12.94
C LYS A 10 -1.34 -23.19 -13.62
N PRO A 11 -1.66 -22.12 -12.86
CA PRO A 11 -1.76 -20.78 -13.44
C PRO A 11 -0.47 -20.41 -14.17
N PRO A 12 -0.54 -19.56 -15.21
CA PRO A 12 0.63 -19.15 -15.98
C PRO A 12 1.67 -18.54 -15.02
N ALA A 13 2.93 -18.93 -15.23
CA ALA A 13 4.03 -18.34 -14.49
C ALA A 13 4.04 -16.81 -14.71
N LYS A 14 4.25 -16.04 -13.61
CA LYS A 14 4.50 -14.60 -13.69
C LYS A 14 5.53 -14.36 -14.82
N PRO A 15 5.32 -13.36 -15.70
CA PRO A 15 6.35 -12.97 -16.67
C PRO A 15 7.68 -12.69 -15.95
N PRO A 16 8.85 -12.78 -16.62
CA PRO A 16 10.14 -12.55 -15.99
C PRO A 16 10.08 -11.25 -15.21
N ALA A 17 10.43 -11.32 -13.93
CA ALA A 17 10.18 -10.31 -12.95
C ALA A 17 10.70 -8.95 -13.41
N GLU A 18 9.79 -8.01 -13.68
CA GLU A 18 10.11 -6.59 -13.61
C GLU A 18 10.64 -6.31 -12.21
N THR A 19 11.68 -5.52 -12.12
CA THR A 19 12.16 -5.06 -10.81
C THR A 19 11.06 -4.24 -10.12
N PRO A 20 11.03 -4.13 -8.79
CA PRO A 20 10.08 -3.26 -8.11
C PRO A 20 10.04 -1.83 -8.68
N ALA A 21 11.19 -1.29 -9.10
CA ALA A 21 11.27 0.01 -9.76
C ALA A 21 10.54 0.03 -11.11
N GLU A 22 10.72 -1.01 -11.94
CA GLU A 22 10.01 -1.14 -13.22
C GLU A 22 8.50 -1.31 -13.02
N MET A 23 8.10 -2.10 -12.03
CA MET A 23 6.69 -2.27 -11.66
C MET A 23 6.05 -0.95 -11.23
N PHE A 24 6.75 -0.14 -10.41
CA PHE A 24 6.28 1.19 -10.01
C PHE A 24 6.22 2.17 -11.18
N ALA A 25 7.18 2.12 -12.09
CA ALA A 25 7.19 2.93 -13.30
C ALA A 25 6.02 2.58 -14.25
N ALA A 26 5.56 1.33 -14.23
CA ALA A 26 4.43 0.89 -15.05
C ALA A 26 3.05 1.32 -14.51
N LEU A 27 2.96 1.70 -13.24
CA LEU A 27 1.71 2.21 -12.68
C LEU A 27 1.38 3.60 -13.26
N PRO A 28 0.10 3.87 -13.62
CA PRO A 28 -0.34 5.18 -14.09
C PRO A 28 0.07 6.33 -13.14
N ASP A 29 0.46 7.47 -13.69
CA ASP A 29 0.79 8.69 -12.95
C ASP A 29 -0.16 9.86 -13.26
N ASP A 30 -1.02 9.68 -14.25
CA ASP A 30 -1.98 10.67 -14.72
C ASP A 30 -3.31 10.66 -13.95
N ARG A 31 -3.49 9.72 -13.01
CA ARG A 31 -4.72 9.55 -12.24
C ARG A 31 -4.45 9.15 -10.79
N LEU A 32 -5.46 9.32 -9.94
CA LEU A 32 -5.42 8.80 -8.57
C LEU A 32 -5.48 7.27 -8.60
N LEU A 33 -4.55 6.59 -7.94
CA LEU A 33 -4.55 5.14 -7.78
C LEU A 33 -5.33 4.72 -6.53
N ALA A 34 -5.87 3.51 -6.56
CA ALA A 34 -6.56 2.89 -5.43
C ALA A 34 -5.81 1.68 -4.91
N GLU A 35 -5.39 1.77 -3.64
CA GLU A 35 -4.93 0.60 -2.89
C GLU A 35 -6.14 -0.03 -2.17
N PHE A 36 -6.41 -1.31 -2.41
CA PHE A 36 -7.51 -2.02 -1.76
C PHE A 36 -7.05 -2.69 -0.48
N SER A 37 -7.44 -2.12 0.68
CA SER A 37 -7.07 -2.65 2.00
C SER A 37 -7.77 -3.99 2.26
N LEU A 38 -6.99 -5.06 2.25
CA LEU A 38 -7.43 -6.42 2.54
C LEU A 38 -8.03 -6.58 3.95
N TRP A 39 -7.72 -5.67 4.87
CA TRP A 39 -8.40 -5.62 6.17
C TRP A 39 -9.91 -5.39 6.04
N SER A 40 -10.40 -4.86 4.92
CA SER A 40 -11.81 -4.60 4.68
C SER A 40 -12.50 -5.66 3.81
N ALA A 41 -11.77 -6.64 3.31
CA ALA A 41 -12.32 -7.81 2.65
C ALA A 41 -13.07 -8.72 3.63
N ASP A 42 -13.83 -9.68 3.11
CA ASP A 42 -14.35 -10.80 3.91
C ASP A 42 -13.18 -11.72 4.30
N LEU A 43 -12.66 -11.54 5.52
CA LEU A 43 -11.47 -12.26 5.98
C LEU A 43 -11.66 -13.80 6.03
N VAL A 44 -12.92 -14.28 6.05
CA VAL A 44 -13.23 -15.73 6.03
C VAL A 44 -13.30 -16.26 4.58
N ARG A 45 -13.53 -15.39 3.60
CA ARG A 45 -13.62 -15.70 2.16
C ARG A 45 -12.81 -14.73 1.32
N MET A 46 -11.60 -14.39 1.77
CA MET A 46 -10.76 -13.38 1.13
C MET A 46 -10.46 -13.70 -0.35
N ALA A 47 -10.28 -14.99 -0.70
CA ALA A 47 -10.05 -15.40 -2.09
C ALA A 47 -11.24 -15.07 -3.01
N ASP A 48 -12.48 -15.20 -2.51
CA ASP A 48 -13.69 -14.84 -3.27
C ASP A 48 -13.75 -13.31 -3.48
N ASP A 49 -13.41 -12.54 -2.45
CA ASP A 49 -13.36 -11.08 -2.56
C ASP A 49 -12.25 -10.62 -3.51
N VAL A 50 -11.05 -11.22 -3.44
CA VAL A 50 -9.96 -10.94 -4.39
C VAL A 50 -10.43 -11.22 -5.82
N ALA A 51 -11.02 -12.38 -6.10
CA ALA A 51 -11.52 -12.72 -7.42
C ALA A 51 -12.59 -11.74 -7.94
N ARG A 52 -13.42 -11.18 -7.03
CA ARG A 52 -14.47 -10.20 -7.35
C ARG A 52 -13.90 -8.83 -7.72
N VAL A 53 -12.80 -8.42 -7.08
CA VAL A 53 -12.30 -7.03 -7.21
C VAL A 53 -11.06 -6.90 -8.08
N ASP A 54 -10.36 -7.97 -8.46
CA ASP A 54 -9.03 -7.96 -9.05
C ASP A 54 -8.92 -7.09 -10.32
N ASP A 55 -9.96 -7.08 -11.17
CA ASP A 55 -9.99 -6.26 -12.38
C ASP A 55 -9.96 -4.75 -12.09
N PHE A 56 -10.34 -4.35 -10.90
CA PHE A 56 -10.49 -2.95 -10.49
C PHE A 56 -9.34 -2.43 -9.63
N VAL A 57 -8.56 -3.32 -9.04
CA VAL A 57 -7.47 -2.99 -8.11
C VAL A 57 -6.28 -2.42 -8.86
N ASP A 58 -5.71 -1.32 -8.38
CA ASP A 58 -4.39 -0.87 -8.80
C ASP A 58 -3.29 -1.53 -7.96
N ILE A 59 -3.46 -1.57 -6.63
CA ILE A 59 -2.54 -2.14 -5.66
C ILE A 59 -3.37 -2.82 -4.55
N TYR A 60 -3.00 -4.01 -4.12
CA TYR A 60 -3.52 -4.59 -2.88
C TYR A 60 -2.75 -4.05 -1.68
N HIS A 61 -3.46 -3.62 -0.63
CA HIS A 61 -2.86 -3.12 0.60
C HIS A 61 -3.07 -4.12 1.73
N ALA A 62 -1.98 -4.66 2.26
CA ALA A 62 -1.99 -5.63 3.35
C ALA A 62 -1.54 -4.97 4.65
N ASP A 63 -2.49 -4.62 5.51
CA ASP A 63 -2.22 -4.13 6.86
C ASP A 63 -1.76 -5.28 7.74
N VAL A 64 -0.53 -5.20 8.25
CA VAL A 64 0.07 -6.16 9.17
C VAL A 64 0.29 -5.50 10.52
N ALA A 65 -0.19 -6.13 11.58
CA ALA A 65 -0.11 -5.59 12.94
C ALA A 65 0.08 -6.70 13.97
N ASP A 66 0.94 -6.46 14.95
CA ASP A 66 1.43 -7.45 15.91
C ASP A 66 0.79 -7.34 17.31
N GLY A 67 -0.11 -6.38 17.53
CA GLY A 67 -0.71 -6.13 18.85
C GLY A 67 0.20 -5.41 19.84
N HIS A 68 1.43 -5.06 19.43
CA HIS A 68 2.41 -4.34 20.25
C HIS A 68 2.68 -2.92 19.72
N PHE A 69 3.15 -2.83 18.49
CA PHE A 69 3.35 -1.55 17.82
C PHE A 69 2.02 -0.88 17.47
N SER A 70 1.05 -1.69 17.04
CA SER A 70 -0.34 -1.31 16.80
C SER A 70 -1.28 -2.14 17.70
N PRO A 71 -2.39 -1.59 18.19
CA PRO A 71 -3.32 -2.34 19.04
C PRO A 71 -4.10 -3.44 18.29
N ALA A 72 -4.05 -3.47 16.96
CA ALA A 72 -4.66 -4.50 16.14
C ALA A 72 -3.74 -5.72 16.03
N MET A 73 -4.33 -6.89 15.72
CA MET A 73 -3.63 -8.07 15.19
C MET A 73 -4.23 -8.36 13.81
N LEU A 74 -3.40 -8.28 12.78
CA LEU A 74 -3.84 -8.35 11.39
C LEU A 74 -2.93 -9.29 10.60
N LEU A 75 -3.10 -9.30 9.30
CA LEU A 75 -2.57 -10.22 8.32
C LEU A 75 -1.13 -10.74 8.61
N PHE A 76 -0.79 -11.87 8.02
CA PHE A 76 0.47 -12.59 8.27
C PHE A 76 1.03 -13.19 6.96
N PRO A 77 2.34 -13.55 6.90
CA PRO A 77 3.03 -13.91 5.65
C PRO A 77 2.38 -15.06 4.88
N ASP A 78 1.95 -16.14 5.54
CA ASP A 78 1.33 -17.30 4.87
C ASP A 78 0.05 -16.91 4.13
N LEU A 79 -0.69 -15.92 4.62
CA LEU A 79 -1.88 -15.43 3.93
C LEU A 79 -1.49 -14.73 2.62
N ILE A 80 -0.45 -13.90 2.64
CA ILE A 80 0.05 -13.23 1.43
C ILE A 80 0.60 -14.26 0.44
N ALA A 81 1.31 -15.28 0.90
CA ALA A 81 1.79 -16.37 0.04
C ALA A 81 0.64 -17.13 -0.64
N GLN A 82 -0.52 -17.27 0.03
CA GLN A 82 -1.71 -17.89 -0.55
C GLN A 82 -2.46 -16.94 -1.49
N LEU A 83 -2.43 -15.63 -1.25
CA LEU A 83 -3.04 -14.62 -2.12
C LEU A 83 -2.22 -14.36 -3.40
N ARG A 84 -0.89 -14.40 -3.30
CA ARG A 84 0.00 -14.09 -4.43
C ARG A 84 -0.33 -14.82 -5.73
N PRO A 85 -0.63 -16.12 -5.75
CA PRO A 85 -1.02 -16.82 -6.99
C PRO A 85 -2.41 -16.44 -7.53
N LEU A 86 -3.24 -15.73 -6.77
CA LEU A 86 -4.61 -15.34 -7.18
C LEU A 86 -4.65 -14.02 -7.95
N THR A 87 -3.57 -13.22 -7.92
CA THR A 87 -3.53 -11.91 -8.56
C THR A 87 -2.17 -11.63 -9.20
N GLY A 88 -2.16 -10.89 -10.30
CA GLY A 88 -0.96 -10.29 -10.89
C GLY A 88 -0.70 -8.85 -10.40
N LYS A 89 -1.60 -8.29 -9.60
CA LYS A 89 -1.50 -6.90 -9.12
C LYS A 89 -0.39 -6.75 -8.06
N PRO A 90 0.21 -5.56 -7.91
CA PRO A 90 1.13 -5.30 -6.83
C PRO A 90 0.51 -5.53 -5.46
N ILE A 91 1.27 -6.11 -4.53
CA ILE A 91 0.90 -6.26 -3.12
C ILE A 91 1.81 -5.36 -2.28
N HIS A 92 1.22 -4.34 -1.67
CA HIS A 92 1.87 -3.44 -0.73
C HIS A 92 1.60 -3.92 0.69
N VAL A 93 2.66 -4.26 1.42
CA VAL A 93 2.61 -4.69 2.82
C VAL A 93 2.97 -3.52 3.72
N HIS A 94 2.06 -3.11 4.58
CA HIS A 94 2.24 -2.07 5.59
C HIS A 94 2.52 -2.72 6.94
N LEU A 95 3.78 -2.67 7.40
CA LEU A 95 4.24 -3.30 8.65
C LEU A 95 4.05 -2.37 9.85
N MET A 96 3.01 -2.59 10.63
CA MET A 96 2.78 -1.98 11.95
C MET A 96 3.27 -2.94 13.03
N VAL A 97 4.58 -3.22 13.06
CA VAL A 97 5.18 -4.24 13.94
C VAL A 97 6.33 -3.66 14.77
N ALA A 98 6.50 -4.19 15.98
CA ALA A 98 7.57 -3.79 16.89
C ALA A 98 8.94 -4.22 16.36
N ASP A 99 9.99 -3.48 16.74
CA ASP A 99 11.36 -3.67 16.26
C ASP A 99 11.87 -5.10 16.42
N GLY A 100 11.46 -5.79 17.50
CA GLY A 100 11.86 -7.18 17.76
C GLY A 100 11.36 -8.20 16.73
N ALA A 101 10.33 -7.86 15.95
CA ALA A 101 9.78 -8.71 14.89
C ALA A 101 10.06 -8.17 13.48
N LEU A 102 10.49 -6.90 13.36
CA LEU A 102 10.52 -6.18 12.10
C LEU A 102 11.40 -6.86 11.04
N ALA A 103 12.62 -7.23 11.39
CA ALA A 103 13.56 -7.85 10.47
C ALA A 103 13.03 -9.19 9.93
N ASP A 104 12.54 -10.06 10.82
CA ASP A 104 11.98 -11.36 10.43
C ASP A 104 10.71 -11.19 9.56
N GLN A 105 9.89 -10.19 9.85
CA GLN A 105 8.67 -9.91 9.08
C GLN A 105 9.00 -9.36 7.68
N ILE A 106 9.99 -8.50 7.54
CA ILE A 106 10.47 -8.04 6.23
C ILE A 106 10.85 -9.24 5.35
N ASP A 107 11.66 -10.16 5.89
CA ASP A 107 12.12 -11.34 5.16
C ASP A 107 10.95 -12.24 4.76
N GLN A 108 10.05 -12.56 5.69
CA GLN A 108 8.93 -13.45 5.45
C GLN A 108 7.93 -12.87 4.44
N PHE A 109 7.63 -11.56 4.50
CA PHE A 109 6.73 -10.95 3.52
C PHE A 109 7.36 -10.79 2.14
N ALA A 110 8.66 -10.53 2.06
CA ALA A 110 9.38 -10.56 0.79
C ALA A 110 9.32 -11.96 0.14
N GLU A 111 9.53 -13.04 0.92
CA GLU A 111 9.40 -14.41 0.46
C GLU A 111 7.95 -14.79 0.10
N ALA A 112 6.96 -14.24 0.80
CA ALA A 112 5.54 -14.42 0.51
C ALA A 112 5.08 -13.74 -0.79
N GLY A 113 5.90 -12.87 -1.38
CA GLY A 113 5.63 -12.23 -2.66
C GLY A 113 5.06 -10.81 -2.55
N ALA A 114 5.39 -10.09 -1.48
CA ALA A 114 5.19 -8.65 -1.41
C ALA A 114 5.99 -7.96 -2.51
N ASP A 115 5.39 -6.98 -3.16
CA ASP A 115 6.04 -6.14 -4.17
C ASP A 115 6.55 -4.83 -3.55
N ILE A 116 5.89 -4.35 -2.49
CA ILE A 116 6.26 -3.18 -1.70
C ILE A 116 6.16 -3.55 -0.22
N ILE A 117 7.14 -3.13 0.57
CA ILE A 117 7.07 -3.21 2.03
C ILE A 117 7.30 -1.83 2.61
N SER A 118 6.32 -1.32 3.36
CA SER A 118 6.42 -0.07 4.09
C SER A 118 6.57 -0.32 5.58
N ILE A 119 7.57 0.33 6.17
CA ILE A 119 7.84 0.34 7.61
C ILE A 119 7.52 1.71 8.19
N HIS A 120 7.44 1.81 9.50
CA HIS A 120 7.20 3.08 10.17
C HIS A 120 8.49 3.86 10.44
N ALA A 121 8.42 5.19 10.26
CA ALA A 121 9.51 6.09 10.66
C ALA A 121 9.75 6.08 12.20
N GLU A 122 8.79 5.59 12.94
CA GLU A 122 8.81 5.45 14.40
C GLU A 122 9.47 4.14 14.87
N ASN A 123 9.85 3.23 13.96
CA ASN A 123 10.69 2.09 14.31
C ASN A 123 12.09 2.56 14.76
N GLY A 124 12.78 1.74 15.57
CA GLY A 124 14.03 2.13 16.20
C GLY A 124 15.20 2.32 15.23
N ASP A 125 15.24 1.54 14.12
CA ASP A 125 16.27 1.63 13.08
C ASP A 125 15.67 1.50 11.67
N PRO A 126 14.99 2.54 11.17
CA PRO A 126 14.40 2.51 9.84
C PRO A 126 15.44 2.37 8.71
N GLU A 127 16.68 2.85 8.92
CA GLU A 127 17.73 2.79 7.88
C GLU A 127 18.13 1.34 7.58
N THR A 128 18.42 0.56 8.61
CA THR A 128 18.72 -0.87 8.45
C THR A 128 17.55 -1.64 7.86
N ALA A 129 16.33 -1.33 8.27
CA ALA A 129 15.13 -1.97 7.72
C ALA A 129 14.91 -1.65 6.22
N LEU A 130 15.12 -0.40 5.79
CA LEU A 130 15.07 -0.02 4.37
C LEU A 130 16.16 -0.71 3.54
N ASP A 131 17.39 -0.84 4.09
CA ASP A 131 18.46 -1.59 3.43
C ASP A 131 18.09 -3.07 3.27
N GLN A 132 17.47 -3.68 4.28
CA GLN A 132 17.01 -5.07 4.22
C GLN A 132 15.93 -5.27 3.16
N ILE A 133 14.91 -4.39 3.09
CA ILE A 133 13.86 -4.43 2.07
C ILE A 133 14.47 -4.38 0.67
N SER A 134 15.38 -3.42 0.45
CA SER A 134 16.07 -3.25 -0.83
C SER A 134 16.91 -4.46 -1.21
N ALA A 135 17.62 -5.08 -0.23
CA ALA A 135 18.41 -6.30 -0.44
C ALA A 135 17.56 -7.50 -0.85
N ARG A 136 16.26 -7.53 -0.50
CA ARG A 136 15.29 -8.53 -0.94
C ARG A 136 14.72 -8.26 -2.34
N GLY A 137 15.10 -7.16 -2.98
CA GLY A 137 14.59 -6.75 -4.29
C GLY A 137 13.13 -6.28 -4.26
N VAL A 138 12.65 -5.86 -3.10
CA VAL A 138 11.29 -5.34 -2.86
C VAL A 138 11.34 -3.82 -2.82
N ALA A 139 10.32 -3.14 -3.31
CA ALA A 139 10.22 -1.69 -3.23
C ALA A 139 10.04 -1.23 -1.78
N ALA A 140 10.83 -0.24 -1.38
CA ALA A 140 10.79 0.27 -0.01
C ALA A 140 9.81 1.42 0.13
N GLY A 141 8.99 1.35 1.19
CA GLY A 141 8.09 2.42 1.60
C GLY A 141 8.32 2.87 3.05
N MET A 142 7.90 4.09 3.35
CA MET A 142 7.91 4.66 4.69
C MET A 142 6.52 5.15 5.06
N VAL A 143 6.10 4.88 6.29
CA VAL A 143 4.84 5.36 6.85
C VAL A 143 5.12 6.35 7.96
N LEU A 144 4.40 7.47 7.97
CA LEU A 144 4.41 8.47 9.05
C LEU A 144 3.07 8.47 9.79
N GLN A 145 3.12 8.32 11.11
CA GLN A 145 1.96 8.53 11.98
C GLN A 145 1.55 10.01 12.02
N LEU A 146 0.34 10.30 12.50
CA LEU A 146 -0.21 11.66 12.59
C LEU A 146 0.69 12.66 13.31
N HIS A 147 1.45 12.21 14.30
CA HIS A 147 2.28 13.08 15.15
C HIS A 147 3.70 13.24 14.63
N THR A 148 4.11 12.42 13.67
CA THR A 148 5.48 12.45 13.13
C THR A 148 5.60 13.57 12.13
N PRO A 149 6.55 14.51 12.31
CA PRO A 149 6.75 15.61 11.37
C PRO A 149 7.05 15.08 9.96
N VAL A 150 6.40 15.63 8.94
CA VAL A 150 6.62 15.23 7.54
C VAL A 150 8.07 15.39 7.13
N ALA A 151 8.70 16.48 7.55
CA ALA A 151 10.12 16.78 7.26
C ALA A 151 11.08 15.68 7.74
N SER A 152 10.69 14.84 8.71
CA SER A 152 11.55 13.73 9.17
C SER A 152 11.82 12.68 8.08
N ALA A 153 10.92 12.55 7.08
CA ALA A 153 11.09 11.61 5.97
C ALA A 153 12.14 12.06 4.93
N ALA A 154 12.53 13.34 4.92
CA ALA A 154 13.45 13.90 3.92
C ALA A 154 14.77 13.11 3.81
N ARG A 155 15.27 12.59 4.92
CA ARG A 155 16.53 11.82 4.99
C ARG A 155 16.48 10.46 4.29
N TRP A 156 15.29 9.94 3.98
CA TRP A 156 15.12 8.61 3.38
C TRP A 156 14.60 8.66 1.94
N LEU A 157 14.27 9.83 1.38
CA LEU A 157 13.62 9.94 0.07
C LEU A 157 14.39 9.23 -1.04
N ASP A 158 15.72 9.26 -1.03
CA ASP A 158 16.57 8.53 -2.01
C ASP A 158 16.36 7.00 -2.03
N ARG A 159 15.71 6.46 -0.99
CA ARG A 159 15.51 5.02 -0.80
C ARG A 159 14.06 4.61 -1.02
N LEU A 160 13.15 5.57 -1.12
CA LEU A 160 11.71 5.30 -1.11
C LEU A 160 11.13 5.23 -2.52
N SER A 161 10.30 4.22 -2.72
CA SER A 161 9.34 4.17 -3.82
C SER A 161 7.96 4.71 -3.40
N MET A 162 7.68 4.72 -2.08
CA MET A 162 6.41 5.18 -1.52
C MET A 162 6.58 5.86 -0.16
N LEU A 163 5.89 6.98 0.02
CA LEU A 163 5.72 7.64 1.31
C LEU A 163 4.23 7.65 1.66
N THR A 164 3.86 7.00 2.76
CA THR A 164 2.48 6.90 3.22
C THR A 164 2.27 7.78 4.45
N LEU A 165 1.24 8.62 4.42
CA LEU A 165 0.82 9.42 5.57
C LEU A 165 -0.48 8.87 6.16
N LEU A 166 -0.45 8.52 7.46
CA LEU A 166 -1.68 8.15 8.14
C LEU A 166 -2.57 9.37 8.35
N GLY A 167 -3.82 9.25 7.93
CA GLY A 167 -4.88 10.24 8.12
C GLY A 167 -5.73 10.00 9.36
N THR A 168 -5.45 8.91 10.10
CA THR A 168 -6.13 8.52 11.34
C THR A 168 -5.14 7.94 12.35
N ARG A 169 -5.60 7.68 13.57
CA ARG A 169 -4.79 6.91 14.52
C ARG A 169 -4.61 5.49 13.99
N MET A 170 -3.37 5.01 14.05
CA MET A 170 -2.95 3.68 13.61
C MET A 170 -3.74 2.56 14.31
N GLY A 171 -4.07 1.51 13.53
CA GLY A 171 -4.68 0.28 14.06
C GLY A 171 -6.13 0.41 14.51
N ILE A 172 -6.85 1.47 14.14
CA ILE A 172 -8.24 1.71 14.52
C ILE A 172 -9.11 1.94 13.28
N LYS A 173 -10.06 1.04 13.02
CA LYS A 173 -11.04 1.17 11.94
C LYS A 173 -12.16 2.17 12.28
N GLY A 174 -12.73 2.77 11.22
CA GLY A 174 -13.98 3.54 11.32
C GLY A 174 -13.82 4.97 11.84
N VAL A 175 -12.61 5.43 12.09
CA VAL A 175 -12.32 6.80 12.51
C VAL A 175 -12.39 7.76 11.33
N GLY A 176 -12.82 9.00 11.56
CA GLY A 176 -12.81 10.07 10.57
C GLY A 176 -11.41 10.58 10.28
N LEU A 177 -11.24 11.22 9.12
CA LEU A 177 -9.98 11.85 8.72
C LEU A 177 -9.59 12.95 9.71
N ASP A 178 -8.33 12.95 10.14
CA ASP A 178 -7.78 14.01 10.98
C ASP A 178 -7.66 15.32 10.17
N PRO A 179 -8.03 16.49 10.75
CA PRO A 179 -7.90 17.77 10.05
C PRO A 179 -6.47 18.11 9.57
N ALA A 180 -5.44 17.52 10.18
CA ALA A 180 -4.05 17.70 9.75
C ALA A 180 -3.67 16.88 8.50
N ALA A 181 -4.49 15.92 8.07
CA ALA A 181 -4.12 15.01 6.98
C ALA A 181 -3.85 15.73 5.66
N GLU A 182 -4.78 16.59 5.21
CA GLU A 182 -4.61 17.33 3.95
C GLU A 182 -3.39 18.29 3.98
N PRO A 183 -3.20 19.15 5.01
CA PRO A 183 -2.00 19.98 5.12
C PRO A 183 -0.69 19.18 5.11
N ARG A 184 -0.66 18.02 5.77
CA ARG A 184 0.51 17.13 5.82
C ARG A 184 0.81 16.51 4.45
N LEU A 185 -0.21 16.08 3.71
CA LEU A 185 -0.04 15.62 2.32
C LEU A 185 0.54 16.71 1.43
N ALA A 186 0.01 17.94 1.51
CA ALA A 186 0.53 19.06 0.75
C ALA A 186 2.00 19.41 1.11
N GLU A 187 2.40 19.25 2.37
CA GLU A 187 3.79 19.38 2.80
C GLU A 187 4.67 18.28 2.20
N ALA A 188 4.23 17.02 2.29
CA ALA A 188 4.95 15.87 1.74
C ALA A 188 5.10 15.97 0.21
N ARG A 189 4.04 16.39 -0.50
CA ARG A 189 4.10 16.58 -1.95
C ARG A 189 5.17 17.59 -2.33
N ARG A 190 5.20 18.77 -1.70
CA ARG A 190 6.24 19.78 -1.95
C ARG A 190 7.65 19.25 -1.64
N MET A 191 7.81 18.48 -0.59
CA MET A 191 9.09 17.87 -0.20
C MET A 191 9.56 16.86 -1.26
N ILE A 192 8.66 15.98 -1.73
CA ILE A 192 8.97 15.00 -2.77
C ILE A 192 9.29 15.72 -4.09
N ASP A 193 8.48 16.69 -4.52
CA ASP A 193 8.69 17.42 -5.77
C ASP A 193 10.05 18.15 -5.78
N ALA A 194 10.41 18.80 -4.67
CA ALA A 194 11.71 19.45 -4.53
C ALA A 194 12.88 18.46 -4.55
N HIS A 195 12.66 17.22 -4.05
CA HIS A 195 13.67 16.19 -4.03
C HIS A 195 13.93 15.60 -5.42
N ILE A 196 12.87 15.39 -6.22
CA ILE A 196 12.97 14.82 -7.57
C ILE A 196 13.14 15.87 -8.67
N GLU A 197 13.25 17.17 -8.32
CA GLU A 197 13.40 18.24 -9.29
C GLU A 197 14.65 18.02 -10.16
N GLY A 198 14.42 17.87 -11.47
CA GLY A 198 15.49 17.58 -12.44
C GLY A 198 15.85 16.10 -12.60
N ASP A 199 15.21 15.18 -11.87
CA ASP A 199 15.36 13.75 -12.06
C ASP A 199 14.04 13.12 -12.57
N GLU A 200 13.98 12.86 -13.86
CA GLU A 200 12.81 12.25 -14.51
C GLU A 200 12.70 10.73 -14.24
N THR A 201 13.70 10.13 -13.62
CA THR A 201 13.78 8.67 -13.39
C THR A 201 13.28 8.26 -12.02
N THR A 202 13.45 9.11 -11.01
CA THR A 202 13.00 8.85 -9.64
C THR A 202 11.49 9.09 -9.50
N ARG A 203 10.81 8.10 -8.95
CA ARG A 203 9.36 8.14 -8.65
C ARG A 203 9.13 7.77 -7.19
N ILE A 204 8.59 8.71 -6.42
CA ILE A 204 8.15 8.47 -5.04
C ILE A 204 6.65 8.76 -4.99
N ARG A 205 5.84 7.72 -4.80
CA ARG A 205 4.39 7.88 -4.69
C ARG A 205 4.00 8.30 -3.28
N LEU A 206 3.12 9.29 -3.22
CA LEU A 206 2.55 9.77 -1.96
C LEU A 206 1.21 9.09 -1.73
N ALA A 207 1.12 8.29 -0.66
CA ALA A 207 -0.08 7.56 -0.28
C ALA A 207 -0.79 8.21 0.91
N ALA A 208 -2.13 8.22 0.86
CA ALA A 208 -2.97 8.56 2.00
C ALA A 208 -3.67 7.31 2.54
N ASP A 209 -3.48 7.03 3.83
CA ASP A 209 -4.07 5.89 4.51
C ASP A 209 -4.85 6.30 5.76
N GLY A 210 -6.07 5.76 5.88
CA GLY A 210 -6.98 6.07 6.99
C GLY A 210 -7.91 7.26 6.73
N GLY A 211 -9.18 7.10 7.12
CA GLY A 211 -10.20 8.13 6.94
C GLY A 211 -10.68 8.32 5.49
N ILE A 212 -10.39 7.37 4.61
CA ILE A 212 -10.75 7.43 3.19
C ILE A 212 -12.26 7.20 3.04
N ARG A 213 -12.96 8.25 2.62
CA ARG A 213 -14.41 8.31 2.39
C ARG A 213 -14.68 9.10 1.12
N GLU A 214 -15.86 8.95 0.55
CA GLU A 214 -16.25 9.67 -0.67
C GLU A 214 -16.05 11.19 -0.54
N HIS A 215 -16.39 11.78 0.60
CA HIS A 215 -16.22 13.22 0.83
C HIS A 215 -14.78 13.66 1.14
N THR A 216 -13.86 12.74 1.53
CA THR A 216 -12.46 13.08 1.83
C THR A 216 -11.54 12.88 0.63
N VAL A 217 -11.83 11.94 -0.27
CA VAL A 217 -10.99 11.62 -1.44
C VAL A 217 -10.62 12.84 -2.28
N PRO A 218 -11.58 13.75 -2.65
CA PRO A 218 -11.23 14.91 -3.45
C PRO A 218 -10.22 15.86 -2.77
N GLY A 219 -10.32 16.04 -1.45
CA GLY A 219 -9.38 16.85 -0.67
C GLY A 219 -7.99 16.23 -0.62
N LEU A 220 -7.92 14.93 -0.34
CA LEU A 220 -6.64 14.18 -0.31
C LEU A 220 -5.92 14.23 -1.66
N ARG A 221 -6.66 14.03 -2.78
CA ARG A 221 -6.07 14.11 -4.12
C ARG A 221 -5.56 15.51 -4.44
N ARG A 222 -6.34 16.56 -4.18
CA ARG A 222 -5.87 17.94 -4.37
C ARG A 222 -4.67 18.30 -3.51
N SER A 223 -4.54 17.67 -2.34
CA SER A 223 -3.39 17.83 -1.44
C SER A 223 -2.16 17.04 -1.87
N GLY A 224 -2.22 16.32 -3.01
CA GLY A 224 -1.06 15.69 -3.62
C GLY A 224 -0.97 14.19 -3.48
N ALA A 225 -2.01 13.50 -2.96
CA ALA A 225 -2.00 12.04 -2.93
C ALA A 225 -1.99 11.45 -4.34
N ASP A 226 -1.04 10.55 -4.61
CA ASP A 226 -0.97 9.74 -5.84
C ASP A 226 -1.79 8.46 -5.68
N THR A 227 -1.95 7.98 -4.45
CA THR A 227 -2.71 6.78 -4.12
C THR A 227 -3.46 6.95 -2.80
N ILE A 228 -4.59 6.25 -2.66
CA ILE A 228 -5.41 6.21 -1.45
C ILE A 228 -5.71 4.77 -1.04
N VAL A 229 -5.62 4.49 0.26
CA VAL A 229 -5.90 3.15 0.82
C VAL A 229 -7.39 3.02 1.11
N MET A 230 -8.11 2.37 0.19
CA MET A 230 -9.57 2.20 0.24
C MET A 230 -9.96 0.91 0.95
N GLY A 231 -10.71 1.04 2.03
CA GLY A 231 -11.33 -0.09 2.72
C GLY A 231 -12.79 -0.30 2.28
N SER A 232 -13.73 0.10 3.15
CA SER A 232 -15.17 -0.04 2.88
C SER A 232 -15.66 0.73 1.64
N LEU A 233 -14.93 1.76 1.21
CA LEU A 233 -15.24 2.49 -0.01
C LEU A 233 -15.06 1.63 -1.27
N ALA A 234 -14.19 0.60 -1.22
CA ALA A 234 -14.01 -0.38 -2.27
C ALA A 234 -14.87 -1.63 -2.06
N PHE A 235 -14.61 -2.36 -0.97
CA PHE A 235 -15.25 -3.66 -0.73
C PHE A 235 -16.76 -3.57 -0.46
N GLY A 236 -17.27 -2.42 -0.01
CA GLY A 236 -18.69 -2.14 0.20
C GLY A 236 -19.36 -1.34 -0.92
N ALA A 237 -18.74 -1.17 -2.08
CA ALA A 237 -19.34 -0.48 -3.20
C ALA A 237 -20.43 -1.35 -3.87
N ASP A 238 -21.60 -0.78 -4.11
CA ASP A 238 -22.70 -1.44 -4.84
C ASP A 238 -22.31 -1.64 -6.32
N ASP A 239 -21.64 -0.65 -6.92
CA ASP A 239 -21.04 -0.70 -8.25
C ASP A 239 -19.57 -0.30 -8.15
N LEU A 240 -18.68 -1.29 -8.32
CA LEU A 240 -17.25 -1.07 -8.20
C LEU A 240 -16.66 -0.40 -9.44
N ALA A 241 -17.24 -0.63 -10.63
CA ALA A 241 -16.78 0.01 -11.86
C ALA A 241 -17.05 1.53 -11.82
N ASP A 242 -18.26 1.93 -11.42
CA ASP A 242 -18.62 3.33 -11.23
C ASP A 242 -17.77 3.98 -10.13
N ARG A 243 -17.52 3.25 -9.03
CA ARG A 243 -16.67 3.72 -7.94
C ARG A 243 -15.24 3.99 -8.42
N MET A 244 -14.65 3.07 -9.18
CA MET A 244 -13.29 3.23 -9.68
C MET A 244 -13.20 4.31 -10.76
N ALA A 245 -14.19 4.42 -11.65
CA ALA A 245 -14.26 5.52 -12.60
C ALA A 245 -14.29 6.89 -11.88
N TRP A 246 -15.05 6.99 -10.79
CA TRP A 246 -15.10 8.21 -9.97
C TRP A 246 -13.74 8.49 -9.28
N VAL A 247 -13.08 7.47 -8.70
CA VAL A 247 -11.76 7.64 -8.07
C VAL A 247 -10.72 8.13 -9.08
N HIS A 248 -10.64 7.46 -10.23
CA HIS A 248 -9.67 7.77 -11.27
C HIS A 248 -9.90 9.16 -11.90
N ALA A 249 -11.12 9.67 -11.89
CA ALA A 249 -11.46 11.00 -12.41
C ALA A 249 -11.15 12.15 -11.44
N GLN A 250 -10.66 11.87 -10.22
CA GLN A 250 -10.36 12.94 -9.26
C GLN A 250 -9.20 13.82 -9.76
N PRO A 251 -9.39 15.15 -9.86
CA PRO A 251 -8.36 16.06 -10.35
C PRO A 251 -7.19 16.12 -9.37
N GLY A 252 -5.97 16.10 -9.91
CA GLY A 252 -4.74 16.28 -9.16
C GLY A 252 -4.56 17.68 -8.57
N PRO A 253 -3.41 17.94 -7.92
CA PRO A 253 -3.02 19.27 -7.49
C PRO A 253 -3.04 20.25 -8.68
N ALA A 254 -3.42 21.52 -8.40
CA ALA A 254 -3.45 22.59 -9.40
C ALA A 254 -2.06 23.20 -9.59
#